data_3229f28e463d22b4fd943c5a464b090e
#
_entry.id   3229f28e463d22b4fd943c5a464b090e
#
_cell.length_a   1.000
_cell.length_b   1.000
_cell.length_c   1.000
_cell.angle_alpha   90.00
_cell.angle_beta   90.00
_cell.angle_gamma   90.00
#
_symmetry.space_group_name_H-M   'P 1'
#
loop_
_entity.id
_entity.type
_entity.pdbx_description
1 polymer ?
#
loop_
_entity_poly.entity_id
_entity_poly.type
_entity_poly.pdbx_seq_one_letter_code
_entity_poly.pdbx_strand_id
1 'polypeptide(L)'
;MQHMTQHSSNTFASEAELEEALATPSAGLVEDLARGAGDLVILGAGGKMGPTLAMLARRGMDAAGRQDDAVYAVSRFGDAAIREHLERAGVHVVSFDLIDNDDFSSLPDAPNVVFMVGAKFGAATNASWAWEVNAALPDRVARRYRDSAISVLSTGNIYPFVPASSGGASEELAPSPIGEYAQSCLGRERVFEFGAQERGTKVAIIRLNYAVDLRYGVLADIGSAVHAGEPVSVATANVNVIWQGYANEVVLRSLVHASTDPFTINLTGPELLSVESIARRFGTLFDREVTLVDEPLPTALLSDARRCMALFGYPSVSAETLIGMQAEWIAGGLPMIAKPTKWAVRDGKF
;
A
#
# COMPACT_ATOMS: atom_id res chain seq x y z
N MET A 1 -19.38 1.03 41.59
CA MET A 1 -18.15 0.52 40.96
C MET A 1 -18.19 0.94 39.51
N GLN A 2 -17.62 2.11 39.19
CA GLN A 2 -17.51 2.61 37.83
C GLN A 2 -16.26 1.96 37.20
N HIS A 3 -16.47 1.04 36.27
CA HIS A 3 -15.41 0.64 35.35
C HIS A 3 -15.21 1.78 34.32
N MET A 4 -14.31 2.69 34.64
CA MET A 4 -13.71 3.54 33.62
C MET A 4 -12.87 2.65 32.71
N THR A 5 -13.41 2.30 31.55
CA THR A 5 -12.63 1.81 30.42
C THR A 5 -11.67 2.94 30.02
N GLN A 6 -10.39 2.78 30.34
CA GLN A 6 -9.33 3.59 29.73
C GLN A 6 -9.36 3.30 28.23
N HIS A 7 -10.01 4.18 27.45
CA HIS A 7 -9.71 4.32 26.05
C HIS A 7 -8.33 4.94 25.99
N SER A 8 -7.31 4.14 25.75
CA SER A 8 -6.04 4.66 25.27
C SER A 8 -6.37 5.41 23.98
N SER A 9 -6.31 6.72 23.99
CA SER A 9 -6.48 7.55 22.80
C SER A 9 -5.36 7.20 21.82
N ASN A 10 -5.67 6.47 20.76
CA ASN A 10 -4.79 6.22 19.62
C ASN A 10 -4.72 7.48 18.75
N THR A 11 -4.50 8.64 19.34
CA THR A 11 -4.39 9.93 18.66
C THR A 11 -2.95 10.25 18.37
N PHE A 12 -2.69 10.73 17.17
CA PHE A 12 -1.39 11.30 16.81
C PHE A 12 -1.50 12.83 16.82
N ALA A 13 -0.60 13.47 17.51
CA ALA A 13 -0.55 14.94 17.60
C ALA A 13 0.28 15.58 16.46
N SER A 14 1.00 14.78 15.67
CA SER A 14 1.87 15.26 14.60
C SER A 14 2.12 14.22 13.52
N GLU A 15 2.60 14.66 12.34
CA GLU A 15 3.09 13.75 11.30
C GLU A 15 4.25 12.88 11.79
N ALA A 16 5.13 13.40 12.64
CA ALA A 16 6.25 12.63 13.17
C ALA A 16 5.78 11.43 14.02
N GLU A 17 4.75 11.61 14.85
CA GLU A 17 4.16 10.51 15.63
C GLU A 17 3.47 9.49 14.72
N LEU A 18 2.78 9.95 13.67
CA LEU A 18 2.18 9.08 12.66
C LEU A 18 3.23 8.26 11.93
N GLU A 19 4.33 8.87 11.49
CA GLU A 19 5.42 8.18 10.80
C GLU A 19 6.14 7.20 11.71
N GLU A 20 6.30 7.54 12.97
CA GLU A 20 6.84 6.62 14.00
C GLU A 20 5.97 5.36 14.12
N ALA A 21 4.65 5.53 14.21
CA ALA A 21 3.71 4.41 14.28
C ALA A 21 3.70 3.57 13.00
N LEU A 22 3.78 4.22 11.82
CA LEU A 22 3.83 3.55 10.52
C LEU A 22 5.13 2.75 10.30
N ALA A 23 6.20 3.10 11.02
CA ALA A 23 7.53 2.49 10.92
C ALA A 23 7.91 1.66 12.17
N THR A 24 6.95 1.32 13.02
CA THR A 24 7.18 0.46 14.20
C THR A 24 7.00 -1.01 13.82
N PRO A 25 8.06 -1.85 13.90
CA PRO A 25 7.98 -3.26 13.51
C PRO A 25 7.20 -4.10 14.52
N SER A 26 6.36 -5.00 14.04
CA SER A 26 5.72 -6.03 14.87
C SER A 26 6.69 -7.18 15.18
N ALA A 27 6.36 -7.98 16.20
CA ALA A 27 7.10 -9.19 16.49
C ALA A 27 7.13 -10.15 15.29
N GLY A 28 6.01 -10.28 14.55
CA GLY A 28 5.94 -11.13 13.37
C GLY A 28 6.85 -10.67 12.22
N LEU A 29 6.99 -9.35 12.01
CA LEU A 29 7.95 -8.82 11.04
C LEU A 29 9.40 -9.13 11.47
N VAL A 30 9.72 -8.91 12.75
CA VAL A 30 11.06 -9.18 13.27
C VAL A 30 11.41 -10.67 13.12
N GLU A 31 10.49 -11.58 13.43
CA GLU A 31 10.68 -13.03 13.26
C GLU A 31 10.91 -13.41 11.79
N ASP A 32 10.13 -12.86 10.85
CA ASP A 32 10.29 -13.16 9.43
C ASP A 32 11.61 -12.58 8.89
N LEU A 33 11.98 -11.36 9.28
CA LEU A 33 13.27 -10.76 8.89
C LEU A 33 14.46 -11.52 9.47
N ALA A 34 14.35 -12.09 10.67
CA ALA A 34 15.42 -12.91 11.26
C ALA A 34 15.70 -14.21 10.50
N ARG A 35 14.76 -14.67 9.65
CA ARG A 35 14.96 -15.84 8.76
C ARG A 35 15.69 -15.48 7.46
N GLY A 36 15.74 -14.19 7.12
CA GLY A 36 16.42 -13.67 5.94
C GLY A 36 17.87 -13.27 6.21
N ALA A 37 18.61 -12.95 5.18
CA ALA A 37 19.96 -12.42 5.25
C ALA A 37 20.26 -11.48 4.09
N GLY A 38 21.28 -10.64 4.26
CA GLY A 38 21.82 -9.72 3.26
C GLY A 38 20.95 -8.48 3.05
N ASP A 39 21.42 -7.62 2.20
CA ASP A 39 20.86 -6.30 1.96
C ASP A 39 19.44 -6.31 1.37
N LEU A 40 18.75 -5.21 1.55
CA LEU A 40 17.42 -4.94 0.98
C LEU A 40 17.45 -3.70 0.10
N VAL A 41 16.97 -3.82 -1.14
CA VAL A 41 16.75 -2.68 -2.05
C VAL A 41 15.26 -2.41 -2.20
N ILE A 42 14.85 -1.16 -2.02
CA ILE A 42 13.46 -0.69 -2.18
C ILE A 42 13.40 0.24 -3.38
N LEU A 43 12.87 -0.25 -4.50
CA LEU A 43 12.72 0.50 -5.74
C LEU A 43 11.40 1.28 -5.73
N GLY A 44 11.47 2.61 -5.86
CA GLY A 44 10.32 3.51 -5.78
C GLY A 44 10.07 4.08 -4.38
N ALA A 45 11.09 4.07 -3.52
CA ALA A 45 11.01 4.49 -2.12
C ALA A 45 10.64 5.97 -1.90
N GLY A 46 10.68 6.83 -2.91
CA GLY A 46 10.22 8.22 -2.83
C GLY A 46 8.70 8.41 -2.97
N GLY A 47 7.94 7.33 -3.16
CA GLY A 47 6.47 7.36 -3.19
C GLY A 47 5.84 7.46 -1.79
N LYS A 48 4.50 7.59 -1.71
CA LYS A 48 3.79 7.81 -0.42
C LYS A 48 4.07 6.77 0.67
N MET A 49 4.12 5.50 0.32
CA MET A 49 4.36 4.41 1.27
C MET A 49 5.86 4.15 1.52
N GLY A 50 6.71 4.56 0.56
CA GLY A 50 8.11 4.17 0.52
C GLY A 50 8.94 4.64 1.71
N PRO A 51 8.88 5.91 2.14
CA PRO A 51 9.67 6.37 3.28
C PRO A 51 9.40 5.59 4.56
N THR A 52 8.13 5.40 4.93
CA THR A 52 7.75 4.64 6.13
C THR A 52 8.04 3.13 5.98
N LEU A 53 7.96 2.57 4.76
CA LEU A 53 8.38 1.19 4.50
C LEU A 53 9.89 1.02 4.67
N ALA A 54 10.70 1.96 4.18
CA ALA A 54 12.15 1.89 4.31
C ALA A 54 12.61 2.02 5.77
N MET A 55 12.01 2.93 6.54
CA MET A 55 12.26 3.05 7.97
C MET A 55 11.81 1.80 8.74
N LEU A 56 10.64 1.26 8.42
CA LEU A 56 10.14 0.01 9.01
C LEU A 56 11.10 -1.15 8.73
N ALA A 57 11.60 -1.26 7.49
CA ALA A 57 12.57 -2.27 7.11
C ALA A 57 13.86 -2.16 7.92
N ARG A 58 14.45 -0.95 8.05
CA ARG A 58 15.68 -0.73 8.82
C ARG A 58 15.47 -1.13 10.28
N ARG A 59 14.43 -0.62 10.92
CA ARG A 59 14.12 -0.93 12.33
C ARG A 59 13.82 -2.40 12.56
N GLY A 60 13.08 -3.01 11.63
CA GLY A 60 12.79 -4.45 11.70
C GLY A 60 14.07 -5.30 11.57
N MET A 61 14.96 -4.94 10.64
CA MET A 61 16.26 -5.62 10.48
C MET A 61 17.16 -5.41 11.71
N ASP A 62 17.19 -4.20 12.28
CA ASP A 62 17.93 -3.94 13.53
C ASP A 62 17.42 -4.81 14.68
N ALA A 63 16.11 -4.87 14.86
CA ALA A 63 15.47 -5.69 15.90
C ALA A 63 15.66 -7.20 15.67
N ALA A 64 15.82 -7.60 14.42
CA ALA A 64 16.13 -8.99 14.01
C ALA A 64 17.62 -9.37 14.14
N GLY A 65 18.47 -8.48 14.64
CA GLY A 65 19.92 -8.72 14.76
C GLY A 65 20.70 -8.59 13.44
N ARG A 66 20.15 -7.86 12.46
CA ARG A 66 20.70 -7.67 11.11
C ARG A 66 21.21 -6.25 10.87
N GLN A 67 21.91 -5.68 11.84
CA GLN A 67 22.45 -4.32 11.79
C GLN A 67 23.51 -4.14 10.70
N ASP A 68 24.22 -5.21 10.34
CA ASP A 68 25.28 -5.19 9.32
C ASP A 68 24.70 -5.25 7.88
N ASP A 69 23.45 -5.65 7.71
CA ASP A 69 22.77 -5.66 6.41
C ASP A 69 22.23 -4.26 6.09
N ALA A 70 22.45 -3.77 4.87
CA ALA A 70 22.01 -2.44 4.45
C ALA A 70 20.56 -2.43 3.94
N VAL A 71 19.88 -1.29 4.13
CA VAL A 71 18.60 -0.96 3.47
C VAL A 71 18.85 0.19 2.51
N TYR A 72 18.62 -0.04 1.22
CA TYR A 72 18.77 0.96 0.16
C TYR A 72 17.41 1.43 -0.30
N ALA A 73 17.16 2.74 -0.23
CA ALA A 73 15.99 3.40 -0.78
C ALA A 73 16.35 4.03 -2.12
N VAL A 74 15.77 3.51 -3.21
CA VAL A 74 16.05 3.97 -4.59
C VAL A 74 14.88 4.74 -5.13
N SER A 75 15.10 5.99 -5.51
CA SER A 75 14.13 6.86 -6.19
C SER A 75 14.83 8.12 -6.69
N ARG A 76 14.11 8.99 -7.42
CA ARG A 76 14.64 10.31 -7.84
C ARG A 76 14.86 11.28 -6.66
N PHE A 77 14.13 11.14 -5.57
CA PHE A 77 14.18 11.98 -4.36
C PHE A 77 14.26 13.47 -4.66
N GLY A 78 13.22 14.00 -5.34
CA GLY A 78 13.12 15.44 -5.63
C GLY A 78 12.94 16.31 -4.38
N ASP A 79 12.51 15.72 -3.25
CA ASP A 79 12.38 16.37 -1.95
C ASP A 79 13.58 16.00 -1.06
N ALA A 80 14.40 17.01 -0.75
CA ALA A 80 15.58 16.85 0.09
C ALA A 80 15.22 16.44 1.53
N ALA A 81 14.07 16.89 2.07
CA ALA A 81 13.65 16.57 3.42
C ALA A 81 13.38 15.08 3.61
N ILE A 82 12.74 14.42 2.61
CA ILE A 82 12.51 12.97 2.61
C ILE A 82 13.86 12.22 2.62
N ARG A 83 14.78 12.67 1.79
CA ARG A 83 16.13 12.08 1.72
C ARG A 83 16.85 12.15 3.08
N GLU A 84 16.94 13.35 3.64
CA GLU A 84 17.59 13.57 4.95
C GLU A 84 16.92 12.78 6.09
N HIS A 85 15.59 12.64 6.02
CA HIS A 85 14.83 11.85 6.99
C HIS A 85 15.18 10.37 6.93
N LEU A 86 15.28 9.80 5.75
CA LEU A 86 15.71 8.41 5.53
C LEU A 86 17.16 8.17 5.95
N GLU A 87 18.08 9.07 5.57
CA GLU A 87 19.50 8.98 5.96
C GLU A 87 19.67 9.01 7.49
N ARG A 88 18.92 9.88 8.19
CA ARG A 88 18.90 9.92 9.67
C ARG A 88 18.34 8.64 10.31
N ALA A 89 17.44 7.95 9.61
CA ALA A 89 16.89 6.67 10.05
C ALA A 89 17.82 5.47 9.74
N GLY A 90 19.03 5.70 9.21
CA GLY A 90 19.98 4.64 8.87
C GLY A 90 19.71 3.95 7.53
N VAL A 91 18.93 4.56 6.65
CA VAL A 91 18.64 4.06 5.31
C VAL A 91 19.60 4.70 4.30
N HIS A 92 20.22 3.89 3.44
CA HIS A 92 21.08 4.38 2.35
C HIS A 92 20.22 4.90 1.20
N VAL A 93 20.29 6.20 0.94
CA VAL A 93 19.50 6.82 -0.12
C VAL A 93 20.27 6.84 -1.43
N VAL A 94 19.68 6.24 -2.48
CA VAL A 94 20.23 6.19 -3.83
C VAL A 94 19.34 7.00 -4.76
N SER A 95 19.84 8.17 -5.19
CA SER A 95 19.13 9.00 -6.18
C SER A 95 19.31 8.39 -7.57
N PHE A 96 18.25 7.83 -8.13
CA PHE A 96 18.29 7.16 -9.42
C PHE A 96 16.93 7.25 -10.12
N ASP A 97 16.93 7.62 -11.39
CA ASP A 97 15.74 7.58 -12.24
C ASP A 97 15.63 6.21 -12.92
N LEU A 98 14.70 5.38 -12.45
CA LEU A 98 14.48 4.05 -13.00
C LEU A 98 13.85 4.05 -14.39
N ILE A 99 13.30 5.19 -14.84
CA ILE A 99 12.64 5.28 -16.14
C ILE A 99 13.64 5.74 -17.22
N ASP A 100 14.38 6.82 -16.93
CA ASP A 100 15.26 7.46 -17.90
C ASP A 100 16.64 6.77 -18.01
N ASN A 101 16.95 5.79 -17.14
CA ASN A 101 18.17 5.01 -17.23
C ASN A 101 17.90 3.59 -17.71
N ASP A 102 18.64 3.15 -18.72
CA ASP A 102 18.61 1.77 -19.20
C ASP A 102 19.66 0.88 -18.50
N ASP A 103 20.72 1.46 -17.98
CA ASP A 103 21.79 0.76 -17.27
C ASP A 103 21.57 0.78 -15.76
N PHE A 104 21.17 -0.37 -15.22
CA PHE A 104 20.97 -0.58 -13.78
C PHE A 104 22.19 -1.16 -13.07
N SER A 105 23.36 -1.23 -13.72
CA SER A 105 24.59 -1.80 -13.14
C SER A 105 25.08 -1.06 -11.90
N SER A 106 24.77 0.25 -11.80
CA SER A 106 25.13 1.09 -10.65
C SER A 106 24.21 0.93 -9.44
N LEU A 107 23.07 0.27 -9.60
CA LEU A 107 22.18 -0.02 -8.46
C LEU A 107 22.82 -1.07 -7.54
N PRO A 108 22.62 -0.97 -6.22
CA PRO A 108 23.13 -1.94 -5.26
C PRO A 108 22.70 -3.37 -5.60
N ASP A 109 23.61 -4.33 -5.43
CA ASP A 109 23.25 -5.74 -5.42
C ASP A 109 22.61 -6.07 -4.08
N ALA A 110 21.52 -6.84 -4.11
CA ALA A 110 20.87 -7.29 -2.89
C ALA A 110 20.11 -8.60 -3.12
N PRO A 111 20.13 -9.54 -2.16
CA PRO A 111 19.33 -10.75 -2.24
C PRO A 111 17.82 -10.50 -2.03
N ASN A 112 17.45 -9.33 -1.52
CA ASN A 112 16.06 -8.97 -1.22
C ASN A 112 15.71 -7.65 -1.92
N VAL A 113 14.58 -7.64 -2.63
CA VAL A 113 14.10 -6.45 -3.38
C VAL A 113 12.63 -6.23 -3.13
N VAL A 114 12.25 -4.98 -2.88
CA VAL A 114 10.85 -4.53 -2.93
C VAL A 114 10.68 -3.65 -4.15
N PHE A 115 9.77 -4.03 -5.04
CA PHE A 115 9.39 -3.21 -6.19
C PHE A 115 8.03 -2.54 -5.94
N MET A 116 8.03 -1.22 -5.82
CA MET A 116 6.83 -0.43 -5.55
C MET A 116 6.65 0.77 -6.49
N VAL A 117 7.36 0.78 -7.62
CA VAL A 117 7.18 1.81 -8.65
C VAL A 117 5.84 1.61 -9.36
N GLY A 118 5.11 2.69 -9.59
CA GLY A 118 3.85 2.62 -10.32
C GLY A 118 3.31 3.98 -10.74
N ALA A 119 2.62 4.00 -11.87
CA ALA A 119 1.94 5.17 -12.42
C ALA A 119 0.42 4.90 -12.45
N LYS A 120 -0.30 5.47 -11.47
CA LYS A 120 -1.78 5.42 -11.41
C LYS A 120 -2.38 6.69 -11.99
N PHE A 121 -1.96 7.83 -11.49
CA PHE A 121 -2.52 9.12 -11.88
C PHE A 121 -1.98 9.57 -13.24
N GLY A 122 -2.89 9.96 -14.12
CA GLY A 122 -2.56 10.31 -15.49
C GLY A 122 -2.50 9.13 -16.46
N ALA A 123 -2.73 7.89 -16.01
CA ALA A 123 -2.74 6.72 -16.89
C ALA A 123 -3.80 6.83 -18.01
N ALA A 124 -4.94 7.46 -17.74
CA ALA A 124 -5.98 7.67 -18.74
C ALA A 124 -5.61 8.75 -19.79
N THR A 125 -4.72 9.68 -19.47
CA THR A 125 -4.30 10.76 -20.38
C THR A 125 -2.96 10.49 -21.05
N ASN A 126 -2.14 9.61 -20.49
CA ASN A 126 -0.87 9.16 -21.02
C ASN A 126 -0.69 7.65 -20.79
N ALA A 127 -1.41 6.86 -21.59
CA ALA A 127 -1.41 5.40 -21.50
C ALA A 127 -0.01 4.81 -21.74
N SER A 128 0.70 5.30 -22.76
CA SER A 128 2.05 4.81 -23.09
C SER A 128 3.04 4.98 -21.93
N TRP A 129 2.96 6.09 -21.21
CA TRP A 129 3.75 6.31 -20.00
C TRP A 129 3.35 5.33 -18.88
N ALA A 130 2.05 5.10 -18.68
CA ALA A 130 1.59 4.12 -17.70
C ALA A 130 2.11 2.70 -18.00
N TRP A 131 2.13 2.30 -19.28
CA TRP A 131 2.68 1.02 -19.70
C TRP A 131 4.20 0.94 -19.56
N GLU A 132 4.93 2.01 -19.86
CA GLU A 132 6.38 2.09 -19.61
C GLU A 132 6.69 1.85 -18.13
N VAL A 133 6.03 2.59 -17.23
CA VAL A 133 6.28 2.50 -15.79
C VAL A 133 5.78 1.18 -15.20
N ASN A 134 4.59 0.73 -15.60
CA ASN A 134 3.92 -0.39 -14.95
C ASN A 134 4.28 -1.75 -15.56
N ALA A 135 4.73 -1.82 -16.81
CA ALA A 135 4.99 -3.08 -17.49
C ALA A 135 6.41 -3.19 -18.08
N ALA A 136 6.94 -2.18 -18.78
CA ALA A 136 8.26 -2.26 -19.39
C ALA A 136 9.39 -2.15 -18.35
N LEU A 137 9.34 -1.20 -17.41
CA LEU A 137 10.29 -1.10 -16.30
C LEU A 137 10.39 -2.40 -15.48
N PRO A 138 9.30 -3.10 -15.11
CA PRO A 138 9.36 -4.42 -14.50
C PRO A 138 10.30 -5.43 -15.17
N ASP A 139 10.40 -5.49 -16.50
CA ASP A 139 11.34 -6.42 -17.17
C ASP A 139 12.80 -6.05 -16.90
N ARG A 140 13.13 -4.76 -16.94
CA ARG A 140 14.49 -4.29 -16.60
C ARG A 140 14.86 -4.65 -15.15
N VAL A 141 13.93 -4.48 -14.21
CA VAL A 141 14.11 -4.84 -12.80
C VAL A 141 14.24 -6.35 -12.63
N ALA A 142 13.36 -7.16 -13.24
CA ALA A 142 13.40 -8.61 -13.16
C ALA A 142 14.70 -9.21 -13.74
N ARG A 143 15.30 -8.55 -14.75
CA ARG A 143 16.63 -8.93 -15.29
C ARG A 143 17.75 -8.54 -14.36
N ARG A 144 17.72 -7.33 -13.80
CA ARG A 144 18.77 -6.83 -12.89
C ARG A 144 18.84 -7.66 -11.61
N TYR A 145 17.69 -8.01 -11.06
CA TYR A 145 17.58 -8.71 -9.77
C TYR A 145 17.13 -10.17 -9.93
N ARG A 146 17.52 -10.81 -11.03
CA ARG A 146 17.07 -12.17 -11.36
C ARG A 146 17.40 -13.22 -10.27
N ASP A 147 18.48 -13.02 -9.52
CA ASP A 147 18.95 -13.92 -8.48
C ASP A 147 18.43 -13.54 -7.06
N SER A 148 17.60 -12.51 -6.99
CA SER A 148 17.01 -11.98 -5.74
C SER A 148 15.62 -12.53 -5.48
N ALA A 149 15.17 -12.46 -4.22
CA ALA A 149 13.76 -12.55 -3.86
C ALA A 149 13.10 -11.17 -4.04
N ILE A 150 12.04 -11.08 -4.83
CA ILE A 150 11.40 -9.81 -5.17
C ILE A 150 9.95 -9.80 -4.64
N SER A 151 9.64 -8.85 -3.73
CA SER A 151 8.27 -8.51 -3.36
C SER A 151 7.75 -7.40 -4.28
N VAL A 152 6.73 -7.70 -5.07
CA VAL A 152 6.19 -6.82 -6.11
C VAL A 152 4.87 -6.24 -5.66
N LEU A 153 4.80 -4.92 -5.50
CA LEU A 153 3.54 -4.25 -5.22
C LEU A 153 2.70 -4.17 -6.49
N SER A 154 1.59 -4.92 -6.52
CA SER A 154 0.53 -4.90 -7.52
C SER A 154 -0.72 -4.22 -6.95
N THR A 155 -1.87 -4.44 -7.54
CA THR A 155 -3.11 -3.76 -7.17
C THR A 155 -4.33 -4.67 -7.28
N GLY A 156 -5.32 -4.47 -6.40
CA GLY A 156 -6.64 -5.08 -6.53
C GLY A 156 -7.43 -4.59 -7.75
N ASN A 157 -7.02 -3.49 -8.40
CA ASN A 157 -7.70 -2.98 -9.61
C ASN A 157 -7.61 -3.94 -10.82
N ILE A 158 -6.80 -4.99 -10.76
CA ILE A 158 -6.78 -6.03 -11.79
C ILE A 158 -8.02 -6.92 -11.77
N TYR A 159 -8.78 -6.93 -10.68
CA TYR A 159 -10.00 -7.72 -10.55
C TYR A 159 -11.23 -7.03 -11.15
N PRO A 160 -12.26 -7.79 -11.53
CA PRO A 160 -13.57 -7.21 -11.82
C PRO A 160 -14.20 -6.61 -10.54
N PHE A 161 -15.16 -5.73 -10.73
CA PHE A 161 -16.05 -5.36 -9.64
C PHE A 161 -16.90 -6.56 -9.21
N VAL A 162 -16.99 -6.82 -7.92
CA VAL A 162 -17.73 -7.96 -7.35
C VAL A 162 -18.81 -7.49 -6.38
N PRO A 163 -19.90 -8.26 -6.20
CA PRO A 163 -20.91 -7.94 -5.19
C PRO A 163 -20.33 -8.11 -3.77
N ALA A 164 -20.78 -7.27 -2.81
CA ALA A 164 -20.35 -7.37 -1.41
C ALA A 164 -20.64 -8.77 -0.80
N SER A 165 -21.72 -9.43 -1.25
CA SER A 165 -22.07 -10.77 -0.81
C SER A 165 -21.07 -11.87 -1.17
N SER A 166 -20.13 -11.60 -2.11
CA SER A 166 -19.05 -12.54 -2.46
C SER A 166 -17.92 -12.60 -1.42
N GLY A 167 -17.84 -11.60 -0.54
CA GLY A 167 -16.71 -11.43 0.39
C GLY A 167 -15.46 -10.81 -0.24
N GLY A 168 -15.50 -10.43 -1.54
CA GLY A 168 -14.38 -9.89 -2.31
C GLY A 168 -13.79 -10.88 -3.31
N ALA A 169 -12.95 -10.38 -4.21
CA ALA A 169 -12.20 -11.18 -5.18
C ALA A 169 -11.09 -11.96 -4.49
N SER A 170 -11.06 -13.29 -4.61
CA SER A 170 -9.95 -14.12 -4.14
C SER A 170 -8.78 -14.08 -5.13
N GLU A 171 -7.60 -14.57 -4.72
CA GLU A 171 -6.43 -14.68 -5.59
C GLU A 171 -6.65 -15.59 -6.79
N GLU A 172 -7.59 -16.51 -6.70
CA GLU A 172 -7.96 -17.47 -7.75
C GLU A 172 -8.92 -16.87 -8.80
N LEU A 173 -9.58 -15.74 -8.47
CA LEU A 173 -10.47 -15.09 -9.43
C LEU A 173 -9.67 -14.55 -10.61
N ALA A 174 -10.08 -14.92 -11.81
CA ALA A 174 -9.43 -14.46 -13.03
C ALA A 174 -9.43 -12.92 -13.12
N PRO A 175 -8.27 -12.29 -13.39
CA PRO A 175 -8.19 -10.85 -13.61
C PRO A 175 -9.11 -10.38 -14.74
N SER A 176 -9.73 -9.21 -14.54
CA SER A 176 -10.55 -8.54 -15.57
C SER A 176 -10.39 -7.02 -15.40
N PRO A 177 -9.18 -6.49 -15.68
CA PRO A 177 -8.82 -5.10 -15.42
C PRO A 177 -9.58 -4.12 -16.31
N ILE A 178 -10.00 -2.98 -15.72
CA ILE A 178 -10.69 -1.90 -16.43
C ILE A 178 -9.77 -0.68 -16.50
N GLY A 179 -9.52 -0.20 -17.73
CA GLY A 179 -8.68 0.96 -18.01
C GLY A 179 -7.17 0.68 -17.99
N GLU A 180 -6.40 1.65 -18.49
CA GLU A 180 -4.97 1.51 -18.77
C GLU A 180 -4.13 1.22 -17.52
N TYR A 181 -4.49 1.84 -16.40
CA TYR A 181 -3.78 1.59 -15.15
C TYR A 181 -3.88 0.12 -14.72
N ALA A 182 -5.10 -0.41 -14.66
CA ALA A 182 -5.32 -1.77 -14.20
C ALA A 182 -4.72 -2.81 -15.17
N GLN A 183 -4.85 -2.57 -16.50
CA GLN A 183 -4.27 -3.43 -17.53
C GLN A 183 -2.75 -3.44 -17.49
N SER A 184 -2.11 -2.28 -17.38
CA SER A 184 -0.65 -2.18 -17.27
C SER A 184 -0.12 -2.78 -15.96
N CYS A 185 -0.88 -2.72 -14.85
CA CYS A 185 -0.53 -3.41 -13.61
C CYS A 185 -0.66 -4.93 -13.73
N LEU A 186 -1.64 -5.46 -14.48
CA LEU A 186 -1.66 -6.88 -14.84
C LEU A 186 -0.45 -7.24 -15.70
N GLY A 187 -0.07 -6.38 -16.64
CA GLY A 187 1.17 -6.51 -17.41
C GLY A 187 2.41 -6.64 -16.50
N ARG A 188 2.49 -5.86 -15.43
CA ARG A 188 3.54 -5.98 -14.40
C ARG A 188 3.62 -7.38 -13.82
N GLU A 189 2.47 -7.93 -13.39
CA GLU A 189 2.43 -9.29 -12.84
C GLU A 189 2.95 -10.30 -13.85
N ARG A 190 2.47 -10.24 -15.11
CA ARG A 190 2.89 -11.16 -16.20
C ARG A 190 4.39 -11.09 -16.48
N VAL A 191 4.99 -9.91 -16.40
CA VAL A 191 6.44 -9.73 -16.60
C VAL A 191 7.26 -10.38 -15.49
N PHE A 192 6.85 -10.20 -14.22
CA PHE A 192 7.52 -10.87 -13.10
C PHE A 192 7.27 -12.38 -13.08
N GLU A 193 6.07 -12.85 -13.41
CA GLU A 193 5.75 -14.27 -13.61
C GLU A 193 6.65 -14.90 -14.70
N PHE A 194 6.84 -14.22 -15.83
CA PHE A 194 7.77 -14.66 -16.88
C PHE A 194 9.20 -14.73 -16.36
N GLY A 195 9.66 -13.73 -15.59
CA GLY A 195 10.96 -13.75 -14.94
C GLY A 195 11.15 -14.94 -13.99
N ALA A 196 10.11 -15.30 -13.25
CA ALA A 196 10.11 -16.45 -12.37
C ALA A 196 10.22 -17.77 -13.16
N GLN A 197 9.43 -17.93 -14.20
CA GLN A 197 9.38 -19.14 -15.04
C GLN A 197 10.67 -19.37 -15.85
N GLU A 198 11.19 -18.31 -16.49
CA GLU A 198 12.31 -18.44 -17.43
C GLU A 198 13.67 -18.28 -16.79
N ARG A 199 13.78 -17.57 -15.66
CA ARG A 199 15.05 -17.24 -15.03
C ARG A 199 15.21 -17.80 -13.62
N GLY A 200 14.13 -18.39 -13.06
CA GLY A 200 14.13 -18.88 -11.69
C GLY A 200 14.09 -17.77 -10.63
N THR A 201 13.71 -16.54 -10.99
CA THR A 201 13.59 -15.44 -10.07
C THR A 201 12.50 -15.76 -9.03
N LYS A 202 12.77 -15.55 -7.76
CA LYS A 202 11.80 -15.75 -6.69
C LYS A 202 10.91 -14.51 -6.56
N VAL A 203 9.59 -14.66 -6.71
CA VAL A 203 8.64 -13.54 -6.75
C VAL A 203 7.51 -13.73 -5.76
N ALA A 204 7.15 -12.63 -5.06
CA ALA A 204 5.92 -12.49 -4.31
C ALA A 204 5.12 -11.31 -4.90
N ILE A 205 3.87 -11.53 -5.31
CA ILE A 205 2.98 -10.53 -5.92
C ILE A 205 1.95 -10.11 -4.88
N ILE A 206 1.95 -8.82 -4.53
CA ILE A 206 1.09 -8.24 -3.49
C ILE A 206 0.01 -7.39 -4.15
N ARG A 207 -1.22 -7.90 -4.23
CA ARG A 207 -2.38 -7.20 -4.79
C ARG A 207 -3.01 -6.29 -3.74
N LEU A 208 -2.43 -5.08 -3.61
CA LEU A 208 -2.87 -4.10 -2.64
C LEU A 208 -4.20 -3.45 -3.02
N ASN A 209 -5.12 -3.36 -2.08
CA ASN A 209 -6.36 -2.60 -2.22
C ASN A 209 -6.53 -1.64 -1.04
N TYR A 210 -6.57 -0.34 -1.33
CA TYR A 210 -6.84 0.79 -0.43
C TYR A 210 -6.05 0.82 0.88
N ALA A 211 -4.72 0.86 0.79
CA ALA A 211 -3.90 1.26 1.94
C ALA A 211 -4.21 2.74 2.30
N VAL A 212 -4.45 2.96 3.58
CA VAL A 212 -4.79 4.27 4.13
C VAL A 212 -3.81 4.67 5.23
N ASP A 213 -3.43 5.94 5.24
CA ASP A 213 -2.89 6.63 6.40
C ASP A 213 -3.75 7.87 6.68
N LEU A 214 -3.48 8.59 7.77
CA LEU A 214 -4.36 9.69 8.18
C LEU A 214 -4.26 10.92 7.27
N ARG A 215 -3.21 11.00 6.43
CA ARG A 215 -2.98 12.09 5.49
C ARG A 215 -3.63 11.84 4.13
N TYR A 216 -3.99 10.57 3.84
CA TYR A 216 -4.45 10.17 2.52
C TYR A 216 -5.20 8.83 2.55
N GLY A 217 -6.19 8.68 1.70
CA GLY A 217 -6.91 7.42 1.52
C GLY A 217 -8.41 7.61 1.47
N VAL A 218 -9.13 6.51 1.30
CA VAL A 218 -10.60 6.52 1.19
C VAL A 218 -11.24 7.17 2.42
N LEU A 219 -10.74 6.84 3.62
CA LEU A 219 -11.27 7.41 4.88
C LEU A 219 -11.00 8.92 4.96
N ALA A 220 -9.82 9.35 4.50
CA ALA A 220 -9.46 10.76 4.45
C ALA A 220 -10.38 11.55 3.50
N ASP A 221 -10.68 11.02 2.30
CA ASP A 221 -11.59 11.66 1.34
C ASP A 221 -13.01 11.77 1.91
N ILE A 222 -13.57 10.68 2.45
CA ILE A 222 -14.93 10.66 3.01
C ILE A 222 -15.01 11.57 4.26
N GLY A 223 -14.06 11.44 5.19
CA GLY A 223 -14.03 12.24 6.42
C GLY A 223 -13.90 13.73 6.14
N SER A 224 -13.04 14.12 5.18
CA SER A 224 -12.88 15.52 4.78
C SER A 224 -14.15 16.10 4.15
N ALA A 225 -14.83 15.35 3.29
CA ALA A 225 -16.11 15.77 2.70
C ALA A 225 -17.18 16.00 3.78
N VAL A 226 -17.34 15.05 4.72
CA VAL A 226 -18.30 15.20 5.83
C VAL A 226 -17.93 16.38 6.72
N HIS A 227 -16.66 16.55 7.07
CA HIS A 227 -16.21 17.66 7.90
C HIS A 227 -16.45 19.02 7.23
N ALA A 228 -16.28 19.09 5.91
CA ALA A 228 -16.56 20.30 5.12
C ALA A 228 -18.06 20.54 4.86
N GLY A 229 -18.94 19.58 5.19
CA GLY A 229 -20.37 19.65 4.86
C GLY A 229 -20.67 19.39 3.38
N GLU A 230 -19.73 18.75 2.68
CA GLU A 230 -19.87 18.36 1.27
C GLU A 230 -20.63 17.02 1.14
N PRO A 231 -21.37 16.80 0.04
CA PRO A 231 -22.07 15.55 -0.17
C PRO A 231 -21.10 14.37 -0.41
N VAL A 232 -21.48 13.20 0.10
CA VAL A 232 -20.74 11.95 -0.11
C VAL A 232 -21.51 11.07 -1.09
N SER A 233 -20.87 10.69 -2.20
CA SER A 233 -21.45 9.73 -3.14
C SER A 233 -21.38 8.32 -2.58
N VAL A 234 -22.51 7.60 -2.60
CA VAL A 234 -22.63 6.19 -2.23
C VAL A 234 -22.66 5.26 -3.44
N ALA A 235 -22.38 5.76 -4.65
CA ALA A 235 -22.35 4.93 -5.86
C ALA A 235 -21.36 3.76 -5.74
N THR A 236 -20.19 3.96 -5.11
CA THR A 236 -19.34 2.86 -4.64
C THR A 236 -19.81 2.48 -3.24
N ALA A 237 -20.73 1.52 -3.15
CA ALA A 237 -21.43 1.20 -1.91
C ALA A 237 -20.52 0.62 -0.81
N ASN A 238 -19.48 -0.10 -1.19
CA ASN A 238 -18.61 -0.82 -0.26
C ASN A 238 -17.13 -0.66 -0.61
N VAL A 239 -16.29 -0.72 0.41
CA VAL A 239 -14.81 -0.70 0.31
C VAL A 239 -14.19 -1.64 1.33
N ASN A 240 -12.97 -2.11 1.06
CA ASN A 240 -12.04 -2.61 2.08
C ASN A 240 -10.93 -1.57 2.25
N VAL A 241 -10.45 -1.34 3.45
CA VAL A 241 -9.29 -0.47 3.71
C VAL A 241 -8.33 -1.15 4.67
N ILE A 242 -7.04 -0.88 4.51
CA ILE A 242 -5.99 -1.44 5.36
C ILE A 242 -5.07 -0.33 5.88
N TRP A 243 -4.71 -0.41 7.16
CA TRP A 243 -3.69 0.46 7.74
C TRP A 243 -2.35 0.34 6.99
N GLN A 244 -1.79 1.47 6.56
CA GLN A 244 -0.56 1.47 5.76
C GLN A 244 0.63 0.83 6.49
N GLY A 245 0.72 0.97 7.82
CA GLY A 245 1.78 0.32 8.59
C GLY A 245 1.74 -1.19 8.46
N TYR A 246 0.56 -1.81 8.60
CA TYR A 246 0.38 -3.25 8.37
C TYR A 246 0.62 -3.63 6.90
N ALA A 247 0.19 -2.79 5.95
CA ALA A 247 0.45 -3.05 4.52
C ALA A 247 1.96 -3.07 4.22
N ASN A 248 2.73 -2.13 4.75
CA ASN A 248 4.19 -2.10 4.64
C ASN A 248 4.82 -3.36 5.26
N GLU A 249 4.33 -3.78 6.42
CA GLU A 249 4.80 -4.99 7.09
C GLU A 249 4.59 -6.23 6.23
N VAL A 250 3.38 -6.44 5.66
CA VAL A 250 3.09 -7.59 4.79
C VAL A 250 3.96 -7.59 3.53
N VAL A 251 4.23 -6.42 2.95
CA VAL A 251 5.15 -6.30 1.80
C VAL A 251 6.54 -6.83 2.15
N LEU A 252 7.09 -6.48 3.30
CA LEU A 252 8.41 -6.97 3.77
C LEU A 252 8.38 -8.46 4.12
N ARG A 253 7.35 -8.90 4.85
CA ARG A 253 7.16 -10.30 5.25
C ARG A 253 6.96 -11.23 4.07
N SER A 254 6.40 -10.74 2.96
CA SER A 254 6.20 -11.52 1.74
C SER A 254 7.50 -11.96 1.07
N LEU A 255 8.64 -11.35 1.37
CA LEU A 255 9.95 -11.75 0.83
C LEU A 255 10.32 -13.19 1.18
N VAL A 256 9.98 -13.67 2.38
CA VAL A 256 10.25 -15.07 2.77
C VAL A 256 9.36 -16.09 2.08
N HIS A 257 8.27 -15.63 1.44
CA HIS A 257 7.34 -16.45 0.66
C HIS A 257 7.63 -16.37 -0.85
N ALA A 258 8.53 -15.49 -1.30
CA ALA A 258 8.89 -15.38 -2.71
C ALA A 258 9.41 -16.71 -3.27
N SER A 259 8.88 -17.14 -4.40
CA SER A 259 9.17 -18.43 -5.01
C SER A 259 9.19 -18.38 -6.54
N THR A 260 9.74 -19.41 -7.18
CA THR A 260 9.75 -19.54 -8.65
C THR A 260 8.38 -19.88 -9.24
N ASP A 261 7.48 -20.40 -8.43
CA ASP A 261 6.03 -20.36 -8.66
C ASP A 261 5.50 -19.15 -7.88
N PRO A 262 5.18 -18.03 -8.53
CA PRO A 262 5.00 -16.76 -7.84
C PRO A 262 3.96 -16.81 -6.73
N PHE A 263 4.39 -16.50 -5.51
CA PHE A 263 3.48 -16.34 -4.38
C PHE A 263 2.60 -15.11 -4.62
N THR A 264 1.28 -15.29 -4.69
CA THR A 264 0.33 -14.16 -4.88
C THR A 264 -0.57 -14.02 -3.66
N ILE A 265 -0.76 -12.78 -3.19
CA ILE A 265 -1.58 -12.48 -2.01
C ILE A 265 -2.38 -11.19 -2.19
N ASN A 266 -3.64 -11.21 -1.80
CA ASN A 266 -4.44 -10.00 -1.64
C ASN A 266 -4.10 -9.31 -0.33
N LEU A 267 -3.85 -8.01 -0.39
CA LEU A 267 -3.53 -7.18 0.76
C LEU A 267 -4.57 -6.07 0.91
N THR A 268 -5.48 -6.25 1.85
CA THR A 268 -6.48 -5.26 2.25
C THR A 268 -6.98 -5.57 3.66
N GLY A 269 -7.87 -4.73 4.22
CA GLY A 269 -8.51 -5.02 5.51
C GLY A 269 -9.52 -6.16 5.42
N PRO A 270 -9.73 -6.88 6.53
CA PRO A 270 -10.68 -7.99 6.58
C PRO A 270 -12.14 -7.54 6.55
N GLU A 271 -12.42 -6.27 6.87
CA GLU A 271 -13.78 -5.75 6.96
C GLU A 271 -14.29 -5.29 5.59
N LEU A 272 -15.53 -5.66 5.26
CA LEU A 272 -16.30 -5.07 4.18
C LEU A 272 -17.09 -3.88 4.74
N LEU A 273 -16.69 -2.67 4.41
CA LEU A 273 -17.22 -1.45 4.95
C LEU A 273 -18.26 -0.83 4.02
N SER A 274 -19.40 -0.41 4.56
CA SER A 274 -20.36 0.41 3.84
C SER A 274 -19.90 1.88 3.82
N VAL A 275 -19.83 2.49 2.64
CA VAL A 275 -19.48 3.91 2.47
C VAL A 275 -20.50 4.81 3.20
N GLU A 276 -21.79 4.49 3.11
CA GLU A 276 -22.81 5.17 3.88
C GLU A 276 -22.55 5.11 5.40
N SER A 277 -22.24 3.92 5.92
CA SER A 277 -21.96 3.74 7.35
C SER A 277 -20.71 4.51 7.79
N ILE A 278 -19.65 4.53 6.97
CA ILE A 278 -18.45 5.35 7.22
C ILE A 278 -18.82 6.83 7.28
N ALA A 279 -19.55 7.34 6.28
CA ALA A 279 -19.96 8.74 6.23
C ALA A 279 -20.81 9.14 7.45
N ARG A 280 -21.81 8.33 7.81
CA ARG A 280 -22.64 8.57 9.01
C ARG A 280 -21.82 8.51 10.30
N ARG A 281 -20.83 7.62 10.38
CA ARG A 281 -19.93 7.54 11.51
C ARG A 281 -19.09 8.81 11.67
N PHE A 282 -18.53 9.34 10.57
CA PHE A 282 -17.88 10.64 10.57
C PHE A 282 -18.83 11.77 10.95
N GLY A 283 -20.08 11.75 10.45
CA GLY A 283 -21.11 12.72 10.86
C GLY A 283 -21.31 12.74 12.39
N THR A 284 -21.39 11.56 13.01
CA THR A 284 -21.50 11.46 14.47
C THR A 284 -20.26 11.99 15.18
N LEU A 285 -19.05 11.69 14.67
CA LEU A 285 -17.79 12.11 15.28
C LEU A 285 -17.55 13.63 15.16
N PHE A 286 -18.02 14.25 14.08
CA PHE A 286 -17.90 15.69 13.86
C PHE A 286 -19.11 16.51 14.34
N ASP A 287 -20.17 15.86 14.85
CA ASP A 287 -21.46 16.47 15.16
C ASP A 287 -22.02 17.26 13.94
N ARG A 288 -22.08 16.57 12.79
CA ARG A 288 -22.53 17.11 11.50
C ARG A 288 -23.58 16.23 10.84
N GLU A 289 -24.54 16.87 10.18
CA GLU A 289 -25.47 16.20 9.28
C GLU A 289 -24.73 15.75 8.01
N VAL A 290 -25.05 14.54 7.54
CA VAL A 290 -24.43 13.93 6.36
C VAL A 290 -25.40 13.94 5.19
N THR A 291 -24.99 14.56 4.10
CA THR A 291 -25.70 14.52 2.82
C THR A 291 -25.16 13.40 1.97
N LEU A 292 -25.97 12.38 1.70
CA LEU A 292 -25.63 11.29 0.78
C LEU A 292 -26.24 11.56 -0.59
N VAL A 293 -25.49 11.24 -1.64
CA VAL A 293 -25.92 11.39 -3.04
C VAL A 293 -25.64 10.11 -3.83
N ASP A 294 -26.29 9.98 -4.97
CA ASP A 294 -26.27 8.83 -5.86
C ASP A 294 -26.93 7.58 -5.26
N GLU A 295 -27.18 6.59 -6.13
CA GLU A 295 -27.73 5.29 -5.74
C GLU A 295 -26.60 4.26 -5.61
N PRO A 296 -26.64 3.40 -4.56
CA PRO A 296 -25.64 2.35 -4.37
C PRO A 296 -25.62 1.36 -5.53
N LEU A 297 -24.46 1.17 -6.17
CA LEU A 297 -24.29 0.14 -7.19
C LEU A 297 -24.08 -1.24 -6.56
N PRO A 298 -24.52 -2.33 -7.23
CA PRO A 298 -24.52 -3.67 -6.65
C PRO A 298 -23.12 -4.29 -6.51
N THR A 299 -22.11 -3.69 -7.10
CA THR A 299 -20.73 -4.21 -7.12
C THR A 299 -19.73 -3.13 -6.75
N ALA A 300 -18.59 -3.55 -6.18
CA ALA A 300 -17.49 -2.68 -5.86
C ALA A 300 -16.14 -3.38 -6.09
N LEU A 301 -15.05 -2.62 -6.06
CA LEU A 301 -13.70 -3.18 -6.09
C LEU A 301 -13.34 -3.67 -4.68
N LEU A 302 -13.52 -4.96 -4.46
CA LEU A 302 -13.32 -5.62 -3.17
C LEU A 302 -12.38 -6.80 -3.34
N SER A 303 -11.48 -7.01 -2.37
CA SER A 303 -10.56 -8.15 -2.33
C SER A 303 -10.81 -8.98 -1.08
N ASP A 304 -10.71 -10.29 -1.21
CA ASP A 304 -10.77 -11.24 -0.10
C ASP A 304 -9.39 -11.32 0.58
N ALA A 305 -9.31 -10.89 1.84
CA ALA A 305 -8.07 -10.85 2.60
C ALA A 305 -7.82 -12.10 3.46
N ARG A 306 -8.69 -13.14 3.40
CA ARG A 306 -8.61 -14.30 4.30
C ARG A 306 -7.26 -14.99 4.27
N ARG A 307 -6.66 -15.16 3.11
CA ARG A 307 -5.33 -15.77 2.97
C ARG A 307 -4.24 -14.93 3.63
N CYS A 308 -4.29 -13.61 3.46
CA CYS A 308 -3.37 -12.68 4.11
C CYS A 308 -3.49 -12.76 5.64
N MET A 309 -4.71 -12.71 6.17
CA MET A 309 -4.97 -12.80 7.61
C MET A 309 -4.52 -14.16 8.20
N ALA A 310 -4.70 -15.24 7.47
CA ALA A 310 -4.25 -16.58 7.90
C ALA A 310 -2.72 -16.71 7.98
N LEU A 311 -1.98 -16.03 7.08
CA LEU A 311 -0.52 -16.12 7.03
C LEU A 311 0.17 -15.09 7.94
N PHE A 312 -0.31 -13.87 7.96
CA PHE A 312 0.37 -12.74 8.60
C PHE A 312 -0.31 -12.24 9.88
N GLY A 313 -1.49 -12.80 10.22
CA GLY A 313 -2.33 -12.33 11.33
C GLY A 313 -3.20 -11.14 10.94
N TYR A 314 -4.08 -10.73 11.85
CA TYR A 314 -4.94 -9.57 11.67
C TYR A 314 -4.17 -8.26 11.93
N PRO A 315 -4.51 -7.15 11.25
CA PRO A 315 -3.96 -5.84 11.58
C PRO A 315 -4.32 -5.46 13.03
N SER A 316 -3.38 -4.85 13.73
CA SER A 316 -3.59 -4.35 15.10
C SER A 316 -4.55 -3.16 15.18
N VAL A 317 -4.79 -2.50 14.04
CA VAL A 317 -5.67 -1.33 13.93
C VAL A 317 -6.91 -1.72 13.13
N SER A 318 -8.08 -1.73 13.78
CA SER A 318 -9.37 -2.04 13.15
C SER A 318 -9.87 -0.87 12.29
N ALA A 319 -10.83 -1.13 11.40
CA ALA A 319 -11.45 -0.07 10.60
C ALA A 319 -12.13 1.00 11.47
N GLU A 320 -12.81 0.61 12.56
CA GLU A 320 -13.42 1.57 13.50
C GLU A 320 -12.37 2.46 14.18
N THR A 321 -11.24 1.88 14.56
CA THR A 321 -10.10 2.64 15.12
C THR A 321 -9.56 3.63 14.09
N LEU A 322 -9.39 3.20 12.83
CA LEU A 322 -8.95 4.07 11.73
C LEU A 322 -9.90 5.24 11.47
N ILE A 323 -11.22 5.00 11.52
CA ILE A 323 -12.23 6.07 11.36
C ILE A 323 -12.12 7.07 12.51
N GLY A 324 -11.97 6.60 13.74
CA GLY A 324 -11.77 7.47 14.90
C GLY A 324 -10.51 8.33 14.79
N MET A 325 -9.37 7.71 14.52
CA MET A 325 -8.09 8.40 14.32
C MET A 325 -8.15 9.43 13.18
N GLN A 326 -8.80 9.05 12.07
CA GLN A 326 -8.98 9.95 10.92
C GLN A 326 -9.85 11.17 11.29
N ALA A 327 -10.91 10.97 12.06
CA ALA A 327 -11.75 12.07 12.51
C ALA A 327 -10.98 13.05 13.39
N GLU A 328 -10.20 12.55 14.35
CA GLU A 328 -9.37 13.38 15.22
C GLU A 328 -8.27 14.13 14.43
N TRP A 329 -7.65 13.48 13.44
CA TRP A 329 -6.65 14.08 12.56
C TRP A 329 -7.23 15.25 11.76
N ILE A 330 -8.42 15.07 11.17
CA ILE A 330 -9.11 16.10 10.39
C ILE A 330 -9.58 17.25 11.31
N ALA A 331 -10.23 16.95 12.43
CA ALA A 331 -10.72 17.93 13.37
C ALA A 331 -9.59 18.76 14.00
N GLY A 332 -8.41 18.15 14.18
CA GLY A 332 -7.19 18.82 14.64
C GLY A 332 -6.52 19.71 13.60
N GLY A 333 -7.01 19.75 12.36
CA GLY A 333 -6.41 20.52 11.25
C GLY A 333 -5.01 20.04 10.88
N LEU A 334 -4.69 18.77 11.10
CA LEU A 334 -3.38 18.21 10.81
C LEU A 334 -3.15 18.05 9.29
N PRO A 335 -1.90 18.00 8.82
CA PRO A 335 -1.58 18.00 7.39
C PRO A 335 -2.25 16.89 6.61
N MET A 336 -2.79 17.23 5.43
CA MET A 336 -3.39 16.31 4.46
C MET A 336 -2.62 16.36 3.14
N ILE A 337 -2.47 15.23 2.48
CA ILE A 337 -1.95 15.20 1.12
C ILE A 337 -3.07 15.62 0.18
N ALA A 338 -2.96 16.82 -0.39
CA ALA A 338 -3.95 17.42 -1.29
C ALA A 338 -3.97 16.72 -2.68
N LYS A 339 -4.29 15.42 -2.69
CA LYS A 339 -4.37 14.60 -3.89
C LYS A 339 -5.53 13.61 -3.77
N PRO A 340 -6.57 13.72 -4.62
CA PRO A 340 -7.72 12.82 -4.55
C PRO A 340 -7.28 11.38 -4.81
N THR A 341 -7.89 10.41 -4.12
CA THR A 341 -7.58 8.99 -4.27
C THR A 341 -8.18 8.39 -5.54
N LYS A 342 -9.27 9.01 -6.06
CA LYS A 342 -10.11 8.48 -7.13
C LYS A 342 -10.65 7.07 -6.82
N TRP A 343 -10.93 6.78 -5.56
CA TRP A 343 -11.40 5.46 -5.09
C TRP A 343 -12.79 5.09 -5.64
N ALA A 344 -13.62 6.08 -5.94
CA ALA A 344 -14.97 5.88 -6.48
C ALA A 344 -14.99 5.74 -8.02
N VAL A 345 -13.85 5.88 -8.71
CA VAL A 345 -13.77 5.77 -10.17
C VAL A 345 -14.00 4.31 -10.60
N ARG A 346 -14.95 4.11 -11.54
CA ARG A 346 -15.35 2.78 -12.01
C ARG A 346 -15.03 2.53 -13.48
N ASP A 347 -14.73 3.56 -14.25
CA ASP A 347 -14.42 3.49 -15.70
C ASP A 347 -12.92 3.38 -16.01
N GLY A 348 -12.08 3.25 -14.97
CA GLY A 348 -10.63 3.11 -15.09
C GLY A 348 -9.87 4.38 -15.48
N LYS A 349 -10.51 5.55 -15.43
CA LYS A 349 -9.88 6.85 -15.76
C LYS A 349 -9.23 7.48 -14.51
N PHE A 350 -8.08 6.99 -14.13
CA PHE A 350 -7.30 7.46 -12.98
C PHE A 350 -6.39 8.64 -13.32
#